data_dcccb3c584d289f85629034281cc5bdb
#
_entry.id   dcccb3c584d289f85629034281cc5bdb
#
_cell.length_a   1.000
_cell.length_b   1.000
_cell.length_c   1.000
_cell.angle_alpha   90.00
_cell.angle_beta   90.00
_cell.angle_gamma   90.00
#
_symmetry.space_group_name_H-M   'P 1'
#
loop_
_entity.id
_entity.type
_entity.pdbx_description
1 polymer ?
#
loop_
_entity_poly.entity_id
_entity_poly.type
_entity_poly.pdbx_seq_one_letter_code
_entity_poly.pdbx_strand_id
1 'polypeptide(L)'
;MNKKTKIILLVVLALLLVVEVGFVAFVAMKDNTPAPTEPSETAAPTETQAETEAPTEATEAPTEEPTEPPTEAPTEPEEQSSFILTFTGDCTLGTNRDSWNNQYHFIKLIGEDYDYPFANVVEYFENDDFTMINLEGVLAESGSASNKRFTFRGPTAYTQIMTGSSVEAVTLANNHTEDFGKAGYESTVNALQGAGITYVEKNSSAIYTTEGGLTIGLYAAAFNFDMGDIKSEIKNLRSQGADIIVCAFHWGTEGAYRPNNTQQSIARQAIDAGADIIYGHHPHVLQKVEEYNDGIIYYSLGNFSFGGSVYPQDYDSAVLQQEVIRNEDGSFSLGKLNIIPVSISSISGRNNFQPTPLAETDKAYDRVLSKLDGTFNGPNLKVDYGDDDKETQPPETQAPTEGEKPTEAPSGGNTGATQPPSGGESGGSGSGESGGSTGSESGSSGGTDSGSGSESGSGSSSGSDSGSSSGGESGGSSSDSGGSSFDSSGSGGDNTPAEP
;
A
#
# COMPACT_ATOMS: atom_id res chain seq x y z
N MET A 1 38.36 21.95 -24.04
CA MET A 1 36.94 21.53 -24.05
C MET A 1 36.58 21.08 -25.46
N ASN A 2 36.15 19.86 -25.67
CA ASN A 2 35.86 19.34 -27.00
C ASN A 2 34.52 19.91 -27.55
N LYS A 3 34.26 19.73 -28.86
CA LYS A 3 33.10 20.30 -29.52
C LYS A 3 31.76 19.82 -28.96
N LYS A 4 31.68 18.57 -28.46
CA LYS A 4 30.49 18.00 -27.79
C LYS A 4 30.23 18.65 -26.43
N THR A 5 31.27 18.89 -25.63
CA THR A 5 31.15 19.54 -24.31
C THR A 5 30.71 21.01 -24.44
N LYS A 6 31.12 21.73 -25.50
CA LYS A 6 30.63 23.09 -25.76
C LYS A 6 29.14 23.11 -26.15
N ILE A 7 28.69 22.15 -26.96
CA ILE A 7 27.28 22.05 -27.35
C ILE A 7 26.39 21.73 -26.13
N ILE A 8 26.80 20.79 -25.28
CA ILE A 8 26.05 20.45 -24.05
C ILE A 8 25.96 21.67 -23.12
N LEU A 9 27.06 22.40 -22.95
CA LEU A 9 27.08 23.61 -22.10
C LEU A 9 26.15 24.71 -22.65
N LEU A 10 26.10 24.89 -23.96
CA LEU A 10 25.21 25.85 -24.62
C LEU A 10 23.74 25.45 -24.48
N VAL A 11 23.41 24.18 -24.58
CA VAL A 11 22.03 23.68 -24.39
C VAL A 11 21.58 23.84 -22.95
N VAL A 12 22.43 23.55 -21.97
CA VAL A 12 22.12 23.74 -20.54
C VAL A 12 21.94 25.23 -20.24
N LEU A 13 22.76 26.11 -20.81
CA LEU A 13 22.63 27.56 -20.59
C LEU A 13 21.34 28.12 -21.24
N ALA A 14 20.94 27.60 -22.39
CA ALA A 14 19.69 27.96 -23.06
C ALA A 14 18.46 27.50 -22.25
N LEU A 15 18.49 26.30 -21.67
CA LEU A 15 17.43 25.78 -20.80
C LEU A 15 17.29 26.61 -19.52
N LEU A 16 18.39 27.00 -18.88
CA LEU A 16 18.37 27.87 -17.71
C LEU A 16 17.77 29.24 -18.03
N LEU A 17 18.06 29.82 -19.20
CA LEU A 17 17.53 31.10 -19.64
C LEU A 17 16.01 31.04 -19.90
N VAL A 18 15.49 29.89 -20.40
CA VAL A 18 14.05 29.66 -20.59
C VAL A 18 13.32 29.57 -19.23
N VAL A 19 13.93 28.95 -18.24
CA VAL A 19 13.38 28.87 -16.88
C VAL A 19 13.33 30.24 -16.20
N GLU A 20 14.41 31.06 -16.34
CA GLU A 20 14.42 32.43 -15.79
C GLU A 20 13.40 33.34 -16.47
N VAL A 21 13.24 33.28 -17.79
CA VAL A 21 12.22 34.05 -18.51
C VAL A 21 10.81 33.61 -18.15
N GLY A 22 10.60 32.29 -17.98
CA GLY A 22 9.32 31.73 -17.49
C GLY A 22 8.97 32.23 -16.10
N PHE A 23 9.94 32.24 -15.18
CA PHE A 23 9.74 32.70 -13.81
C PHE A 23 9.43 34.21 -13.74
N VAL A 24 10.14 35.04 -14.52
CA VAL A 24 9.89 36.48 -14.59
C VAL A 24 8.51 36.76 -15.19
N ALA A 25 8.06 35.99 -16.20
CA ALA A 25 6.73 36.11 -16.78
C ALA A 25 5.63 35.72 -15.78
N PHE A 26 5.87 34.67 -14.98
CA PHE A 26 4.96 34.21 -13.93
C PHE A 26 4.81 35.26 -12.80
N VAL A 27 5.91 35.88 -12.38
CA VAL A 27 5.90 36.96 -11.36
C VAL A 27 5.18 38.19 -11.89
N ALA A 28 5.41 38.59 -13.16
CA ALA A 28 4.74 39.72 -13.78
C ALA A 28 3.23 39.51 -13.98
N MET A 29 2.78 38.24 -14.16
CA MET A 29 1.33 37.94 -14.23
C MET A 29 0.65 37.97 -12.86
N LYS A 30 1.38 37.73 -11.77
CA LYS A 30 0.84 37.77 -10.42
C LYS A 30 0.59 39.18 -9.89
N ASP A 31 1.30 40.17 -10.42
CA ASP A 31 1.14 41.59 -10.04
C ASP A 31 0.03 42.34 -10.80
N ASN A 32 -0.69 41.66 -11.71
CA ASN A 32 -1.73 42.27 -12.55
C ASN A 32 -3.15 41.86 -12.19
N THR A 33 -3.42 41.50 -10.95
CA THR A 33 -4.77 41.26 -10.44
C THR A 33 -5.36 42.59 -10.01
N PRO A 34 -6.47 43.07 -10.62
CA PRO A 34 -7.09 44.34 -10.23
C PRO A 34 -7.69 44.22 -8.83
N ALA A 35 -7.40 45.19 -7.97
CA ALA A 35 -7.96 45.36 -6.64
C ALA A 35 -9.49 45.40 -6.66
N PRO A 36 -10.17 44.90 -5.63
CA PRO A 36 -11.63 45.02 -5.53
C PRO A 36 -12.04 46.48 -5.38
N THR A 37 -12.94 46.96 -6.23
CA THR A 37 -13.58 48.28 -6.18
C THR A 37 -14.53 48.35 -4.97
N GLU A 38 -14.23 49.24 -4.04
CA GLU A 38 -15.18 49.68 -2.99
C GLU A 38 -16.42 50.38 -3.62
N PRO A 39 -17.62 50.20 -3.05
CA PRO A 39 -18.80 50.89 -3.54
C PRO A 39 -18.81 52.36 -3.08
N SER A 40 -18.98 53.27 -4.04
CA SER A 40 -19.10 54.70 -3.94
C SER A 40 -20.32 55.14 -3.09
N GLU A 41 -20.07 55.93 -2.08
CA GLU A 41 -21.05 56.74 -1.35
C GLU A 41 -21.71 57.77 -2.26
N THR A 42 -23.03 57.80 -2.23
CA THR A 42 -23.83 58.84 -2.88
C THR A 42 -24.30 59.88 -1.85
N ALA A 43 -24.04 61.11 -2.23
CA ALA A 43 -24.20 62.34 -1.51
C ALA A 43 -25.57 62.62 -0.88
N ALA A 44 -25.48 63.37 0.18
CA ALA A 44 -26.56 64.05 0.93
C ALA A 44 -27.32 65.13 0.12
N PRO A 45 -28.43 65.63 0.60
CA PRO A 45 -28.66 67.05 0.57
C PRO A 45 -28.94 67.69 1.96
N THR A 46 -28.55 68.95 1.98
CA THR A 46 -28.40 70.04 2.91
C THR A 46 -29.72 70.64 3.40
N GLU A 47 -29.60 71.30 4.60
CA GLU A 47 -30.32 72.42 5.21
C GLU A 47 -31.65 72.15 5.93
N THR A 48 -31.84 72.68 7.14
CA THR A 48 -31.97 74.13 7.49
C THR A 48 -32.00 74.31 9.04
N GLN A 49 -31.40 75.41 9.48
CA GLN A 49 -31.33 75.91 10.82
C GLN A 49 -32.69 76.23 11.45
N ALA A 50 -32.81 76.16 12.79
CA ALA A 50 -33.44 77.19 13.61
C ALA A 50 -33.01 77.10 15.07
N GLU A 51 -32.66 78.20 15.57
CA GLU A 51 -32.17 78.66 16.87
C GLU A 51 -33.18 78.49 18.01
N THR A 52 -32.62 78.39 19.23
CA THR A 52 -32.98 79.23 20.40
C THR A 52 -33.35 78.46 21.70
N GLU A 53 -32.56 78.81 22.70
CA GLU A 53 -32.73 78.97 24.15
C GLU A 53 -32.40 77.83 25.13
N ALA A 54 -31.33 78.09 25.90
CA ALA A 54 -31.01 77.54 27.23
C ALA A 54 -31.77 78.36 28.30
N PRO A 55 -31.63 78.07 29.63
CA PRO A 55 -30.98 76.95 30.37
C PRO A 55 -31.85 76.42 31.52
N THR A 56 -31.51 75.28 32.15
CA THR A 56 -31.63 75.06 33.59
C THR A 56 -30.79 73.92 34.08
N GLU A 57 -29.92 74.18 35.04
CA GLU A 57 -29.10 73.27 35.81
C GLU A 57 -29.88 72.09 36.41
N ALA A 58 -29.37 70.91 36.37
CA ALA A 58 -29.60 69.83 37.30
C ALA A 58 -28.41 68.84 37.32
N THR A 59 -27.81 68.84 38.44
CA THR A 59 -26.91 67.90 39.13
C THR A 59 -26.50 66.63 38.41
N GLU A 60 -25.21 66.49 38.24
CA GLU A 60 -24.52 65.34 37.74
C GLU A 60 -24.55 64.19 38.76
N ALA A 61 -25.02 63.02 38.28
CA ALA A 61 -24.67 61.71 38.83
C ALA A 61 -23.52 61.10 38.07
N PRO A 62 -22.58 60.37 38.69
CA PRO A 62 -21.42 59.87 37.97
C PRO A 62 -21.81 58.83 36.90
N THR A 63 -21.49 59.14 35.67
CA THR A 63 -21.61 58.21 34.53
C THR A 63 -20.52 57.13 34.69
N GLU A 64 -20.92 55.88 34.93
CA GLU A 64 -20.03 54.73 34.73
C GLU A 64 -19.66 54.67 33.24
N GLU A 65 -18.36 54.65 32.94
CA GLU A 65 -17.84 54.38 31.61
C GLU A 65 -18.31 52.97 31.16
N PRO A 66 -18.73 52.81 29.89
CA PRO A 66 -19.06 51.49 29.38
C PRO A 66 -17.77 50.67 29.36
N THR A 67 -17.71 49.64 30.19
CA THR A 67 -16.70 48.60 30.10
C THR A 67 -16.90 47.89 28.76
N GLU A 68 -15.94 48.01 27.84
CA GLU A 68 -15.92 47.21 26.62
C GLU A 68 -15.99 45.73 27.02
N PRO A 69 -16.81 44.89 26.34
CA PRO A 69 -16.79 43.46 26.58
C PRO A 69 -15.38 42.92 26.32
N PRO A 70 -14.90 41.95 27.13
CA PRO A 70 -13.62 41.36 26.93
C PRO A 70 -13.55 40.80 25.49
N THR A 71 -12.59 41.31 24.73
CA THR A 71 -12.22 40.70 23.44
C THR A 71 -11.83 39.27 23.75
N GLU A 72 -12.63 38.28 23.33
CA GLU A 72 -12.25 36.88 23.36
C GLU A 72 -10.90 36.74 22.63
N ALA A 73 -9.93 36.17 23.32
CA ALA A 73 -8.65 35.80 22.70
C ALA A 73 -8.94 34.90 21.53
N PRO A 74 -8.17 34.99 20.41
CA PRO A 74 -8.33 34.05 19.31
C PRO A 74 -8.22 32.65 19.88
N THR A 75 -9.28 31.85 19.76
CA THR A 75 -9.25 30.42 20.07
C THR A 75 -8.22 29.81 19.14
N GLU A 76 -7.18 29.18 19.70
CA GLU A 76 -6.27 28.36 18.88
C GLU A 76 -7.14 27.32 18.15
N PRO A 77 -6.81 26.97 16.89
CA PRO A 77 -7.54 25.93 16.17
C PRO A 77 -7.56 24.67 17.04
N GLU A 78 -8.74 24.10 17.26
CA GLU A 78 -8.84 22.82 17.95
C GLU A 78 -8.06 21.79 17.15
N GLU A 79 -7.08 21.12 17.77
CA GLU A 79 -6.34 20.03 17.13
C GLU A 79 -7.31 18.89 16.80
N GLN A 80 -7.17 18.27 15.62
CA GLN A 80 -7.98 17.12 15.22
C GLN A 80 -7.77 15.97 16.23
N SER A 81 -8.87 15.47 16.78
CA SER A 81 -8.85 14.47 17.84
C SER A 81 -8.97 13.03 17.35
N SER A 82 -9.39 12.82 16.09
CA SER A 82 -9.42 11.50 15.45
C SER A 82 -9.14 11.58 13.96
N PHE A 83 -8.63 10.49 13.42
CA PHE A 83 -8.20 10.32 12.01
C PHE A 83 -8.75 9.01 11.49
N ILE A 84 -9.05 8.96 10.21
CA ILE A 84 -9.50 7.74 9.53
C ILE A 84 -8.43 7.30 8.54
N LEU A 85 -7.94 6.07 8.70
CA LEU A 85 -7.00 5.44 7.78
C LEU A 85 -7.70 4.34 7.01
N THR A 86 -7.68 4.41 5.68
CA THR A 86 -8.37 3.47 4.79
C THR A 86 -7.40 2.49 4.12
N PHE A 87 -7.78 1.21 4.12
CA PHE A 87 -7.03 0.11 3.54
C PHE A 87 -7.92 -0.75 2.64
N THR A 88 -7.37 -1.21 1.51
CA THR A 88 -8.09 -2.04 0.55
C THR A 88 -7.28 -3.30 0.19
N GLY A 89 -7.85 -4.17 -0.63
CA GLY A 89 -7.16 -5.33 -1.19
C GLY A 89 -6.20 -4.98 -2.33
N ASP A 90 -5.72 -6.03 -3.03
CA ASP A 90 -4.73 -5.92 -4.08
C ASP A 90 -5.27 -5.14 -5.29
N CYS A 91 -4.57 -4.06 -5.66
CA CYS A 91 -4.87 -3.22 -6.81
C CYS A 91 -3.89 -3.50 -7.94
N THR A 92 -4.33 -4.28 -8.93
CA THR A 92 -3.61 -4.48 -10.18
C THR A 92 -4.15 -3.51 -11.22
N LEU A 93 -3.57 -2.29 -11.27
CA LEU A 93 -3.96 -1.25 -12.22
C LEU A 93 -3.28 -1.49 -13.58
N GLY A 94 -3.65 -2.59 -14.19
CA GLY A 94 -3.02 -3.06 -15.40
C GLY A 94 -3.68 -4.32 -15.96
N THR A 95 -3.02 -4.97 -16.90
CA THR A 95 -3.53 -6.17 -17.55
C THR A 95 -2.45 -7.23 -17.61
N ASN A 96 -2.83 -8.49 -17.35
CA ASN A 96 -1.96 -9.63 -17.59
C ASN A 96 -1.64 -9.73 -19.09
N ARG A 97 -0.37 -9.93 -19.43
CA ARG A 97 0.11 -10.11 -20.80
C ARG A 97 -0.76 -11.06 -21.62
N ASP A 98 -1.13 -12.20 -21.06
CA ASP A 98 -1.89 -13.23 -21.78
C ASP A 98 -3.37 -12.83 -22.01
N SER A 99 -3.85 -11.81 -21.32
CA SER A 99 -5.20 -11.27 -21.46
C SER A 99 -5.32 -10.07 -22.42
N TRP A 100 -4.23 -9.59 -23.03
CA TRP A 100 -4.26 -8.38 -23.86
C TRP A 100 -5.19 -8.46 -25.09
N ASN A 101 -5.46 -9.65 -25.57
CA ASN A 101 -6.42 -9.87 -26.65
C ASN A 101 -7.87 -9.98 -26.17
N ASN A 102 -8.13 -10.01 -24.85
CA ASN A 102 -9.47 -10.06 -24.31
C ASN A 102 -10.10 -8.66 -24.39
N GLN A 103 -11.26 -8.55 -25.02
CA GLN A 103 -11.96 -7.25 -25.16
C GLN A 103 -12.40 -6.63 -23.83
N TYR A 104 -12.41 -7.40 -22.76
CA TYR A 104 -12.83 -6.97 -21.42
C TYR A 104 -11.64 -6.76 -20.45
N HIS A 105 -10.40 -6.78 -20.93
CA HIS A 105 -9.24 -6.57 -20.06
C HIS A 105 -9.18 -5.13 -19.54
N PHE A 106 -8.47 -4.94 -18.42
CA PHE A 106 -8.42 -3.70 -17.65
C PHE A 106 -8.10 -2.47 -18.52
N ILE A 107 -6.94 -2.45 -19.19
CA ILE A 107 -6.49 -1.28 -19.96
C ILE A 107 -7.50 -0.88 -21.04
N LYS A 108 -8.15 -1.86 -21.70
CA LYS A 108 -9.11 -1.58 -22.76
C LYS A 108 -10.43 -1.05 -22.22
N LEU A 109 -10.83 -1.51 -21.03
CA LEU A 109 -12.10 -1.12 -20.42
C LEU A 109 -11.97 0.27 -19.78
N ILE A 110 -10.85 0.54 -19.11
CA ILE A 110 -10.59 1.81 -18.43
C ILE A 110 -10.21 2.90 -19.45
N GLY A 111 -9.29 2.58 -20.37
CA GLY A 111 -8.77 3.58 -21.32
C GLY A 111 -8.21 4.81 -20.59
N GLU A 112 -8.82 5.96 -20.82
CA GLU A 112 -8.48 7.25 -20.18
C GLU A 112 -9.55 7.69 -19.14
N ASP A 113 -10.47 6.81 -18.78
CA ASP A 113 -11.47 7.05 -17.72
C ASP A 113 -10.86 6.67 -16.35
N TYR A 114 -10.01 7.55 -15.83
CA TYR A 114 -9.25 7.29 -14.61
C TYR A 114 -10.10 7.28 -13.34
N ASP A 115 -11.28 7.89 -13.36
CA ASP A 115 -12.20 7.88 -12.21
C ASP A 115 -12.96 6.55 -12.10
N TYR A 116 -13.10 5.83 -13.23
CA TYR A 116 -13.90 4.62 -13.31
C TYR A 116 -13.56 3.53 -12.27
N PRO A 117 -12.27 3.18 -12.01
CA PRO A 117 -11.95 2.06 -11.13
C PRO A 117 -12.45 2.24 -9.70
N PHE A 118 -12.42 3.45 -9.17
CA PHE A 118 -12.81 3.73 -7.78
C PHE A 118 -14.12 4.50 -7.63
N ALA A 119 -14.85 4.76 -8.74
CA ALA A 119 -16.06 5.59 -8.74
C ALA A 119 -17.11 5.23 -7.67
N ASN A 120 -17.25 3.93 -7.33
CA ASN A 120 -18.26 3.48 -6.37
C ASN A 120 -17.75 3.41 -4.92
N VAL A 121 -16.48 3.75 -4.68
CA VAL A 121 -15.83 3.70 -3.36
C VAL A 121 -15.05 4.97 -3.03
N VAL A 122 -14.94 5.91 -3.97
CA VAL A 122 -14.15 7.14 -3.82
C VAL A 122 -14.58 7.96 -2.60
N GLU A 123 -15.87 7.96 -2.26
CA GLU A 123 -16.38 8.68 -1.08
C GLU A 123 -15.73 8.23 0.23
N TYR A 124 -15.25 6.98 0.34
CA TYR A 124 -14.54 6.49 1.52
C TYR A 124 -13.12 7.01 1.60
N PHE A 125 -12.49 7.29 0.44
CA PHE A 125 -11.13 7.81 0.35
C PHE A 125 -11.08 9.34 0.46
N GLU A 126 -12.07 10.04 -0.13
CA GLU A 126 -12.17 11.51 -0.04
C GLU A 126 -12.58 12.01 1.35
N ASN A 127 -13.18 11.15 2.18
CA ASN A 127 -13.65 11.49 3.52
C ASN A 127 -12.79 10.84 4.63
N ASP A 128 -11.58 10.42 4.31
CA ASP A 128 -10.61 9.93 5.28
C ASP A 128 -9.40 10.90 5.38
N ASP A 129 -8.41 10.52 6.17
CA ASP A 129 -7.18 11.29 6.34
C ASP A 129 -6.00 10.63 5.62
N PHE A 130 -6.15 9.38 5.22
CA PHE A 130 -5.10 8.61 4.56
C PHE A 130 -5.63 7.31 3.96
N THR A 131 -5.45 7.11 2.67
CA THR A 131 -5.71 5.83 1.97
C THR A 131 -4.41 5.20 1.49
N MET A 132 -4.21 3.92 1.81
CA MET A 132 -3.09 3.11 1.30
C MET A 132 -3.59 1.89 0.53
N ILE A 133 -2.98 1.63 -0.65
CA ILE A 133 -3.26 0.45 -1.46
C ILE A 133 -1.99 -0.38 -1.73
N ASN A 134 -2.15 -1.66 -2.07
CA ASN A 134 -1.08 -2.45 -2.68
C ASN A 134 -1.13 -2.29 -4.20
N LEU A 135 -0.15 -1.62 -4.78
CA LEU A 135 0.00 -1.52 -6.23
C LEU A 135 0.72 -2.77 -6.76
N GLU A 136 -0.07 -3.78 -7.13
CA GLU A 136 0.42 -5.07 -7.56
C GLU A 136 0.56 -5.14 -9.09
N GLY A 137 1.72 -4.74 -9.58
CA GLY A 137 2.03 -4.66 -11.01
C GLY A 137 2.96 -3.50 -11.33
N VAL A 138 3.13 -3.27 -12.63
CA VAL A 138 4.07 -2.29 -13.18
C VAL A 138 3.32 -1.19 -13.92
N LEU A 139 3.72 0.06 -13.70
CA LEU A 139 3.28 1.21 -14.50
C LEU A 139 4.38 1.59 -15.49
N ALA A 140 4.20 1.17 -16.76
CA ALA A 140 5.17 1.43 -17.83
C ALA A 140 4.52 1.38 -19.21
N GLU A 141 5.02 2.21 -20.14
CA GLU A 141 4.51 2.25 -21.51
C GLU A 141 4.97 1.05 -22.35
N SER A 142 6.10 0.46 -21.99
CA SER A 142 6.70 -0.65 -22.72
C SER A 142 7.56 -1.50 -21.78
N GLY A 143 8.07 -2.61 -22.29
CA GLY A 143 8.98 -3.50 -21.58
C GLY A 143 8.79 -4.95 -21.99
N SER A 144 9.82 -5.76 -21.74
CA SER A 144 9.75 -7.22 -21.92
C SER A 144 9.27 -7.84 -20.61
N ALA A 145 8.18 -8.59 -20.69
CA ALA A 145 7.68 -9.32 -19.54
C ALA A 145 8.69 -10.36 -19.06
N SER A 146 8.80 -10.55 -17.77
CA SER A 146 9.55 -11.65 -17.17
C SER A 146 8.93 -13.00 -17.57
N ASN A 147 9.70 -14.07 -17.41
CA ASN A 147 9.24 -15.42 -17.75
C ASN A 147 8.38 -15.99 -16.60
N LYS A 148 7.25 -15.35 -16.36
CA LYS A 148 6.19 -15.77 -15.42
C LYS A 148 4.88 -15.93 -16.17
N ARG A 149 3.97 -16.75 -15.65
CA ARG A 149 2.62 -16.92 -16.18
C ARG A 149 1.79 -15.63 -16.05
N PHE A 150 1.87 -14.97 -14.92
CA PHE A 150 1.16 -13.74 -14.64
C PHE A 150 2.14 -12.58 -14.60
N THR A 151 1.97 -11.61 -15.49
CA THR A 151 2.77 -10.39 -15.54
C THR A 151 1.85 -9.21 -15.84
N PHE A 152 1.82 -8.24 -14.94
CA PHE A 152 0.86 -7.16 -14.94
C PHE A 152 1.50 -5.83 -15.31
N ARG A 153 0.90 -5.12 -16.27
CA ARG A 153 1.34 -3.79 -16.68
C ARG A 153 0.17 -2.90 -17.04
N GLY A 154 0.20 -1.65 -16.54
CA GLY A 154 -0.62 -0.53 -16.96
C GLY A 154 0.24 0.62 -17.48
N PRO A 155 -0.36 1.62 -18.17
CA PRO A 155 0.34 2.85 -18.55
C PRO A 155 0.68 3.70 -17.32
N THR A 156 1.72 4.52 -17.42
CA THR A 156 2.15 5.43 -16.34
C THR A 156 1.06 6.44 -15.97
N ALA A 157 0.20 6.80 -16.92
CA ALA A 157 -0.95 7.68 -16.70
C ALA A 157 -1.96 7.15 -15.66
N TYR A 158 -1.90 5.86 -15.31
CA TYR A 158 -2.78 5.28 -14.27
C TYR A 158 -2.45 5.73 -12.85
N THR A 159 -1.38 6.50 -12.64
CA THR A 159 -1.22 7.30 -11.42
C THR A 159 -2.40 8.26 -11.20
N GLN A 160 -3.09 8.68 -12.28
CA GLN A 160 -4.28 9.55 -12.20
C GLN A 160 -5.49 8.84 -11.56
N ILE A 161 -5.56 7.50 -11.63
CA ILE A 161 -6.58 6.72 -10.91
C ILE A 161 -6.43 6.95 -9.39
N MET A 162 -5.18 6.94 -8.91
CA MET A 162 -4.87 7.10 -7.49
C MET A 162 -5.03 8.56 -7.05
N THR A 163 -4.41 9.50 -7.78
CA THR A 163 -4.48 10.94 -7.41
C THR A 163 -5.87 11.53 -7.57
N GLY A 164 -6.69 11.02 -8.50
CA GLY A 164 -8.08 11.43 -8.67
C GLY A 164 -9.04 10.84 -7.65
N SER A 165 -8.55 9.93 -6.79
CA SER A 165 -9.38 9.22 -5.81
C SER A 165 -8.79 9.28 -4.40
N SER A 166 -8.02 10.32 -4.05
CA SER A 166 -7.42 10.53 -2.72
C SER A 166 -6.68 9.29 -2.20
N VAL A 167 -5.76 8.73 -3.00
CA VAL A 167 -4.84 7.67 -2.56
C VAL A 167 -3.48 8.30 -2.30
N GLU A 168 -3.06 8.33 -1.03
CA GLU A 168 -1.84 9.00 -0.58
C GLU A 168 -0.62 8.10 -0.68
N ALA A 169 -0.80 6.79 -0.47
CA ALA A 169 0.33 5.88 -0.41
C ALA A 169 0.08 4.54 -1.10
N VAL A 170 1.18 3.94 -1.58
CA VAL A 170 1.16 2.58 -2.12
C VAL A 170 2.29 1.74 -1.56
N THR A 171 2.04 0.43 -1.36
CA THR A 171 3.13 -0.53 -1.21
C THR A 171 3.50 -1.12 -2.57
N LEU A 172 4.81 -1.21 -2.81
CA LEU A 172 5.43 -1.89 -3.96
C LEU A 172 6.08 -3.22 -3.54
N ALA A 173 5.93 -3.61 -2.27
CA ALA A 173 6.51 -4.86 -1.77
C ALA A 173 5.62 -6.05 -2.14
N ASN A 174 5.67 -6.50 -3.40
CA ASN A 174 4.93 -7.66 -3.89
C ASN A 174 5.73 -8.46 -4.94
N ASN A 175 5.18 -9.56 -5.44
CA ASN A 175 5.84 -10.41 -6.43
C ASN A 175 5.70 -9.90 -7.88
N HIS A 176 4.91 -8.86 -8.13
CA HIS A 176 4.65 -8.31 -9.46
C HIS A 176 5.37 -6.97 -9.74
N THR A 177 6.12 -6.46 -8.78
CA THR A 177 6.85 -5.19 -8.88
C THR A 177 7.87 -5.17 -10.03
N GLU A 178 8.49 -6.31 -10.32
CA GLU A 178 9.49 -6.45 -11.37
C GLU A 178 9.01 -7.30 -12.56
N ASP A 179 7.72 -7.39 -12.81
CA ASP A 179 7.15 -8.16 -13.93
C ASP A 179 7.70 -7.75 -15.30
N PHE A 180 8.17 -6.54 -15.44
CA PHE A 180 8.83 -6.01 -16.64
C PHE A 180 10.28 -5.58 -16.35
N GLY A 181 10.91 -6.28 -15.38
CA GLY A 181 12.29 -6.08 -14.97
C GLY A 181 12.55 -4.69 -14.39
N LYS A 182 13.82 -4.41 -14.15
CA LYS A 182 14.27 -3.17 -13.53
C LYS A 182 13.74 -1.90 -14.21
N ALA A 183 13.67 -1.88 -15.55
CA ALA A 183 13.17 -0.72 -16.29
C ALA A 183 11.68 -0.46 -16.04
N GLY A 184 10.86 -1.52 -15.91
CA GLY A 184 9.46 -1.42 -15.53
C GLY A 184 9.29 -0.90 -14.10
N TYR A 185 10.10 -1.42 -13.18
CA TYR A 185 10.14 -0.95 -11.80
C TYR A 185 10.51 0.54 -11.71
N GLU A 186 11.61 0.96 -12.34
CA GLU A 186 12.04 2.36 -12.38
C GLU A 186 10.98 3.28 -13.01
N SER A 187 10.27 2.79 -14.02
CA SER A 187 9.14 3.52 -14.62
C SER A 187 8.01 3.74 -13.62
N THR A 188 7.65 2.70 -12.85
CA THR A 188 6.63 2.78 -11.79
C THR A 188 7.02 3.80 -10.71
N VAL A 189 8.24 3.71 -10.19
CA VAL A 189 8.76 4.63 -9.17
C VAL A 189 8.75 6.07 -9.67
N ASN A 190 9.25 6.31 -10.90
CA ASN A 190 9.25 7.65 -11.49
C ASN A 190 7.84 8.21 -11.69
N ALA A 191 6.87 7.36 -12.08
CA ALA A 191 5.48 7.77 -12.25
C ALA A 191 4.84 8.16 -10.90
N LEU A 192 5.06 7.38 -9.84
CA LEU A 192 4.57 7.68 -8.49
C LEU A 192 5.19 8.96 -7.93
N GLN A 193 6.52 9.13 -8.06
CA GLN A 193 7.22 10.35 -7.66
C GLN A 193 6.69 11.59 -8.41
N GLY A 194 6.50 11.45 -9.73
CA GLY A 194 5.94 12.53 -10.55
C GLY A 194 4.51 12.91 -10.21
N ALA A 195 3.74 11.98 -9.65
CA ALA A 195 2.37 12.18 -9.19
C ALA A 195 2.28 12.63 -7.72
N GLY A 196 3.39 12.63 -6.97
CA GLY A 196 3.41 13.00 -5.56
C GLY A 196 2.83 11.93 -4.62
N ILE A 197 2.71 10.68 -5.09
CA ILE A 197 2.21 9.56 -4.30
C ILE A 197 3.35 8.98 -3.46
N THR A 198 3.14 8.85 -2.16
CA THR A 198 4.08 8.15 -1.26
C THR A 198 4.13 6.68 -1.61
N TYR A 199 5.32 6.09 -1.68
CA TYR A 199 5.46 4.66 -1.93
C TYR A 199 6.48 4.03 -0.99
N VAL A 200 6.27 2.74 -0.70
CA VAL A 200 7.17 1.95 0.14
C VAL A 200 7.63 0.73 -0.64
N GLU A 201 8.94 0.65 -0.84
CA GLU A 201 9.58 -0.46 -1.54
C GLU A 201 9.78 -1.66 -0.60
N LYS A 202 10.10 -2.79 -1.17
CA LYS A 202 10.40 -4.00 -0.40
C LYS A 202 11.58 -3.79 0.56
N ASN A 203 11.39 -4.11 1.83
CA ASN A 203 12.34 -3.94 2.92
C ASN A 203 12.82 -2.48 3.09
N SER A 204 11.91 -1.54 2.86
CA SER A 204 12.16 -0.12 3.08
C SER A 204 11.07 0.50 3.93
N SER A 205 11.28 1.77 4.30
CA SER A 205 10.33 2.54 5.09
C SER A 205 10.14 3.94 4.51
N ALA A 206 9.00 4.57 4.83
CA ALA A 206 8.68 5.94 4.50
C ALA A 206 7.89 6.58 5.64
N ILE A 207 7.84 7.91 5.66
CA ILE A 207 6.99 8.70 6.56
C ILE A 207 5.99 9.47 5.70
N TYR A 208 4.74 9.47 6.13
CA TYR A 208 3.69 10.33 5.62
C TYR A 208 3.08 11.12 6.79
N THR A 209 2.76 12.39 6.57
CA THR A 209 2.06 13.20 7.57
C THR A 209 0.76 13.72 6.96
N THR A 210 -0.36 13.44 7.61
CA THR A 210 -1.69 13.90 7.16
C THR A 210 -1.82 15.42 7.34
N GLU A 211 -2.80 16.03 6.70
CA GLU A 211 -3.10 17.47 6.87
C GLU A 211 -3.45 17.81 8.32
N GLY A 212 -4.11 16.86 9.04
CA GLY A 212 -4.45 16.99 10.47
C GLY A 212 -3.27 16.77 11.42
N GLY A 213 -2.06 16.47 10.89
CA GLY A 213 -0.82 16.36 11.67
C GLY A 213 -0.57 14.99 12.29
N LEU A 214 -1.25 13.93 11.87
CA LEU A 214 -0.90 12.54 12.22
C LEU A 214 0.30 12.10 11.38
N THR A 215 1.37 11.62 12.02
CA THR A 215 2.56 11.09 11.35
C THR A 215 2.53 9.58 11.27
N ILE A 216 2.47 9.04 10.06
CA ILE A 216 2.36 7.61 9.77
C ILE A 216 3.70 7.10 9.30
N GLY A 217 4.28 6.14 10.04
CA GLY A 217 5.43 5.37 9.60
C GLY A 217 4.99 4.17 8.78
N LEU A 218 5.51 4.03 7.58
CA LEU A 218 5.20 2.95 6.66
C LEU A 218 6.42 2.03 6.51
N TYR A 219 6.23 0.74 6.63
CA TYR A 219 7.24 -0.27 6.31
C TYR A 219 6.64 -1.35 5.43
N ALA A 220 7.40 -1.91 4.48
CA ALA A 220 6.88 -2.95 3.61
C ALA A 220 7.87 -4.11 3.41
N ALA A 221 7.36 -5.34 3.40
CA ALA A 221 8.15 -6.55 3.13
C ALA A 221 7.35 -7.61 2.37
N ALA A 222 8.05 -8.49 1.64
CA ALA A 222 7.44 -9.57 0.87
C ALA A 222 8.26 -10.86 0.96
N PHE A 223 7.60 -11.97 1.25
CA PHE A 223 8.06 -13.37 1.27
C PHE A 223 9.19 -13.72 2.24
N ASN A 224 10.36 -13.11 2.12
CA ASN A 224 11.50 -13.39 2.99
C ASN A 224 11.53 -12.36 4.12
N PHE A 225 10.92 -12.67 5.24
CA PHE A 225 10.81 -11.78 6.38
C PHE A 225 11.98 -11.97 7.33
N ASP A 226 12.81 -10.96 7.50
CA ASP A 226 13.81 -10.90 8.56
C ASP A 226 13.24 -10.11 9.74
N MET A 227 12.93 -10.81 10.83
CA MET A 227 12.36 -10.17 12.02
C MET A 227 13.35 -9.23 12.72
N GLY A 228 14.65 -9.38 12.48
CA GLY A 228 15.67 -8.44 12.98
C GLY A 228 15.55 -7.09 12.28
N ASP A 229 15.47 -7.12 10.95
CA ASP A 229 15.28 -5.92 10.11
C ASP A 229 13.94 -5.24 10.40
N ILE A 230 12.84 -6.03 10.44
CA ILE A 230 11.50 -5.50 10.74
C ILE A 230 11.47 -4.74 12.07
N LYS A 231 11.98 -5.37 13.15
CA LYS A 231 12.04 -4.74 14.47
C LYS A 231 12.93 -3.49 14.50
N SER A 232 14.00 -3.51 13.74
CA SER A 232 14.91 -2.36 13.61
C SER A 232 14.22 -1.18 12.92
N GLU A 233 13.49 -1.46 11.82
CA GLU A 233 12.79 -0.41 11.08
C GLU A 233 11.57 0.15 11.83
N ILE A 234 10.80 -0.69 12.53
CA ILE A 234 9.73 -0.21 13.42
C ILE A 234 10.30 0.76 14.48
N LYS A 235 11.41 0.39 15.12
CA LYS A 235 12.08 1.27 16.08
C LYS A 235 12.60 2.55 15.42
N ASN A 236 13.15 2.46 14.21
CA ASN A 236 13.62 3.60 13.44
C ASN A 236 12.49 4.57 13.12
N LEU A 237 11.34 4.08 12.64
CA LEU A 237 10.15 4.89 12.37
C LEU A 237 9.63 5.61 13.62
N ARG A 238 9.54 4.94 14.77
CA ARG A 238 9.19 5.60 16.05
C ARG A 238 10.21 6.70 16.42
N SER A 239 11.51 6.45 16.21
CA SER A 239 12.55 7.46 16.50
C SER A 239 12.50 8.67 15.59
N GLN A 240 11.87 8.54 14.41
CA GLN A 240 11.61 9.63 13.46
C GLN A 240 10.29 10.37 13.77
N GLY A 241 9.57 9.98 14.82
CA GLY A 241 8.36 10.64 15.26
C GLY A 241 7.08 10.08 14.64
N ALA A 242 7.09 8.82 14.15
CA ALA A 242 5.85 8.20 13.71
C ALA A 242 4.89 7.98 14.89
N ASP A 243 3.69 8.51 14.79
CA ASP A 243 2.60 8.34 15.74
C ASP A 243 1.94 6.96 15.60
N ILE A 244 1.76 6.51 14.36
CA ILE A 244 1.22 5.19 13.99
C ILE A 244 2.20 4.53 13.02
N ILE A 245 2.43 3.21 13.18
CA ILE A 245 3.26 2.42 12.27
C ILE A 245 2.42 1.36 11.58
N VAL A 246 2.38 1.44 10.25
CA VAL A 246 1.75 0.46 9.35
C VAL A 246 2.83 -0.41 8.71
N CYS A 247 2.73 -1.72 8.89
CA CYS A 247 3.59 -2.69 8.21
C CYS A 247 2.79 -3.42 7.11
N ALA A 248 3.10 -3.14 5.84
CA ALA A 248 2.49 -3.78 4.69
C ALA A 248 3.26 -5.06 4.34
N PHE A 249 2.60 -6.22 4.43
CA PHE A 249 3.21 -7.53 4.22
C PHE A 249 2.54 -8.30 3.08
N HIS A 250 3.33 -8.74 2.09
CA HIS A 250 2.86 -9.55 0.98
C HIS A 250 3.33 -10.99 1.19
N TRP A 251 2.40 -11.89 1.57
CA TRP A 251 2.69 -13.17 2.18
C TRP A 251 1.59 -14.23 2.02
N GLY A 252 1.84 -15.41 2.57
CA GLY A 252 0.81 -16.45 2.64
C GLY A 252 0.74 -17.33 1.41
N THR A 253 -0.43 -17.90 1.16
CA THR A 253 -0.69 -18.80 0.04
C THR A 253 -1.93 -18.31 -0.71
N GLU A 254 -1.84 -18.16 -2.01
CA GLU A 254 -2.95 -17.75 -2.85
C GLU A 254 -4.16 -18.70 -2.69
N GLY A 255 -5.34 -18.11 -2.63
CA GLY A 255 -6.59 -18.83 -2.45
C GLY A 255 -6.83 -19.40 -1.05
N ALA A 256 -5.92 -19.23 -0.09
CA ALA A 256 -6.09 -19.72 1.26
C ALA A 256 -6.90 -18.73 2.12
N TYR A 257 -8.10 -19.13 2.54
CA TYR A 257 -8.99 -18.29 3.38
C TYR A 257 -8.54 -18.17 4.84
N ARG A 258 -7.51 -18.89 5.25
CA ARG A 258 -7.00 -18.87 6.62
C ARG A 258 -5.52 -18.53 6.61
N PRO A 259 -5.10 -17.57 7.45
CA PRO A 259 -3.68 -17.26 7.58
C PRO A 259 -2.92 -18.47 8.14
N ASN A 260 -1.77 -18.76 7.55
CA ASN A 260 -0.90 -19.81 8.01
C ASN A 260 -0.13 -19.40 9.30
N ASN A 261 0.56 -20.35 9.93
CA ASN A 261 1.29 -20.09 11.17
C ASN A 261 2.42 -19.06 11.00
N THR A 262 3.03 -19.01 9.82
CA THR A 262 4.10 -18.05 9.51
C THR A 262 3.55 -16.64 9.48
N GLN A 263 2.43 -16.40 8.78
CA GLN A 263 1.75 -15.10 8.77
C GLN A 263 1.41 -14.65 10.20
N GLN A 264 0.78 -15.53 10.99
CA GLN A 264 0.40 -15.24 12.37
C GLN A 264 1.60 -14.92 13.26
N SER A 265 2.69 -15.68 13.12
CA SER A 265 3.90 -15.46 13.90
C SER A 265 4.59 -14.13 13.57
N ILE A 266 4.73 -13.82 12.28
CA ILE A 266 5.37 -12.57 11.82
C ILE A 266 4.53 -11.36 12.25
N ALA A 267 3.21 -11.39 12.01
CA ALA A 267 2.30 -10.31 12.37
C ALA A 267 2.38 -9.95 13.85
N ARG A 268 2.20 -10.95 14.71
CA ARG A 268 2.23 -10.73 16.16
C ARG A 268 3.58 -10.24 16.66
N GLN A 269 4.68 -10.77 16.11
CA GLN A 269 6.03 -10.28 16.46
C GLN A 269 6.28 -8.85 16.00
N ALA A 270 5.65 -8.39 14.90
CA ALA A 270 5.75 -7.00 14.45
C ALA A 270 4.94 -6.08 15.37
N ILE A 271 3.72 -6.48 15.77
CA ILE A 271 2.95 -5.75 16.81
C ILE A 271 3.72 -5.71 18.14
N ASP A 272 4.26 -6.84 18.62
CA ASP A 272 5.08 -6.89 19.82
C ASP A 272 6.33 -5.99 19.75
N ALA A 273 6.79 -5.66 18.55
CA ALA A 273 7.91 -4.75 18.30
C ALA A 273 7.49 -3.27 18.21
N GLY A 274 6.19 -2.97 18.23
CA GLY A 274 5.63 -1.62 18.26
C GLY A 274 5.00 -1.16 16.93
N ALA A 275 4.68 -2.07 15.99
CA ALA A 275 3.77 -1.76 14.90
C ALA A 275 2.35 -1.69 15.43
N ASP A 276 1.52 -0.80 14.87
CA ASP A 276 0.11 -0.65 15.26
C ASP A 276 -0.82 -1.39 14.31
N ILE A 277 -0.52 -1.37 13.01
CA ILE A 277 -1.34 -1.98 11.96
C ILE A 277 -0.49 -2.89 11.10
N ILE A 278 -0.92 -4.13 10.92
CA ILE A 278 -0.39 -5.05 9.92
C ILE A 278 -1.36 -5.12 8.75
N TYR A 279 -0.87 -4.77 7.56
CA TYR A 279 -1.64 -4.69 6.33
C TYR A 279 -1.17 -5.76 5.34
N GLY A 280 -1.92 -6.88 5.25
CA GLY A 280 -1.53 -8.09 4.55
C GLY A 280 -2.14 -8.25 3.16
N HIS A 281 -1.34 -8.86 2.24
CA HIS A 281 -1.62 -9.03 0.81
C HIS A 281 -1.15 -10.38 0.29
N HIS A 282 -1.47 -10.72 -0.96
CA HIS A 282 -1.06 -11.90 -1.72
C HIS A 282 -2.05 -13.06 -1.74
N PRO A 283 -2.80 -13.43 -0.69
CA PRO A 283 -3.73 -14.56 -0.81
C PRO A 283 -4.83 -14.37 -1.87
N HIS A 284 -5.06 -13.15 -2.36
CA HIS A 284 -6.10 -12.80 -3.32
C HIS A 284 -7.52 -13.20 -2.89
N VAL A 285 -7.68 -13.53 -1.62
CA VAL A 285 -8.94 -13.79 -0.92
C VAL A 285 -8.89 -13.12 0.46
N LEU A 286 -10.04 -12.76 1.00
CA LEU A 286 -10.13 -12.22 2.34
C LEU A 286 -9.68 -13.26 3.38
N GLN A 287 -8.83 -12.83 4.30
CA GLN A 287 -8.49 -13.56 5.51
C GLN A 287 -8.94 -12.75 6.74
N LYS A 288 -8.95 -13.38 7.90
CA LYS A 288 -9.46 -12.77 9.13
C LYS A 288 -8.73 -11.46 9.49
N VAL A 289 -9.45 -10.59 10.18
CA VAL A 289 -8.90 -9.52 11.00
C VAL A 289 -8.66 -10.05 12.41
N GLU A 290 -7.57 -9.64 13.04
CA GLU A 290 -7.24 -10.03 14.40
C GLU A 290 -6.80 -8.80 15.20
N GLU A 291 -7.49 -8.54 16.30
CA GLU A 291 -6.98 -7.63 17.33
C GLU A 291 -5.95 -8.40 18.18
N TYR A 292 -4.75 -7.85 18.32
CA TYR A 292 -3.67 -8.49 19.08
C TYR A 292 -2.89 -7.43 19.86
N ASN A 293 -2.88 -7.56 21.19
CA ASN A 293 -2.38 -6.55 22.11
C ASN A 293 -3.00 -5.17 21.79
N ASP A 294 -2.20 -4.14 21.58
CA ASP A 294 -2.66 -2.78 21.27
C ASP A 294 -2.73 -2.52 19.74
N GLY A 295 -2.57 -3.55 18.91
CA GLY A 295 -2.54 -3.43 17.46
C GLY A 295 -3.61 -4.27 16.75
N ILE A 296 -3.70 -4.07 15.43
CA ILE A 296 -4.65 -4.77 14.57
C ILE A 296 -3.94 -5.42 13.36
N ILE A 297 -4.40 -6.59 12.97
CA ILE A 297 -3.80 -7.38 11.88
C ILE A 297 -4.87 -7.67 10.83
N TYR A 298 -4.70 -7.14 9.65
CA TYR A 298 -5.43 -7.50 8.44
C TYR A 298 -4.60 -8.53 7.69
N TYR A 299 -4.90 -9.83 7.81
CA TYR A 299 -4.05 -10.87 7.20
C TYR A 299 -4.09 -10.86 5.67
N SER A 300 -5.25 -10.57 5.07
CA SER A 300 -5.41 -10.32 3.64
C SER A 300 -6.76 -9.66 3.38
N LEU A 301 -6.77 -8.62 2.55
CA LEU A 301 -8.00 -7.94 2.10
C LEU A 301 -8.45 -8.41 0.71
N GLY A 302 -7.86 -9.51 0.20
CA GLY A 302 -8.21 -10.08 -1.10
C GLY A 302 -7.84 -9.16 -2.26
N ASN A 303 -8.51 -9.34 -3.38
CA ASN A 303 -8.41 -8.42 -4.53
C ASN A 303 -9.28 -7.17 -4.30
N PHE A 304 -8.94 -6.07 -4.97
CA PHE A 304 -9.78 -4.87 -4.99
C PHE A 304 -10.05 -4.40 -6.43
N SER A 305 -9.36 -3.39 -6.96
CA SER A 305 -9.42 -3.09 -8.39
C SER A 305 -8.39 -3.96 -9.12
N PHE A 306 -8.80 -5.21 -9.43
CA PHE A 306 -7.89 -6.27 -9.82
C PHE A 306 -7.95 -6.55 -11.33
N GLY A 307 -7.04 -5.93 -12.09
CA GLY A 307 -6.89 -6.12 -13.55
C GLY A 307 -6.26 -7.45 -13.97
N GLY A 308 -5.82 -8.27 -13.01
CA GLY A 308 -5.17 -9.55 -13.25
C GLY A 308 -6.09 -10.61 -13.87
N SER A 309 -7.39 -10.56 -13.61
CA SER A 309 -8.36 -11.53 -14.15
C SER A 309 -9.71 -10.91 -14.43
N VAL A 310 -10.27 -11.23 -15.62
CA VAL A 310 -11.66 -10.93 -15.99
C VAL A 310 -12.64 -11.88 -15.31
N TYR A 311 -12.20 -13.08 -14.93
CA TYR A 311 -13.01 -14.11 -14.29
C TYR A 311 -12.29 -14.66 -13.05
N PRO A 312 -12.12 -13.84 -11.99
CA PRO A 312 -11.52 -14.32 -10.74
C PRO A 312 -12.42 -15.36 -10.08
N GLN A 313 -11.83 -16.23 -9.26
CA GLN A 313 -12.59 -17.25 -8.53
C GLN A 313 -13.33 -16.68 -7.32
N ASP A 314 -12.87 -15.56 -6.78
CA ASP A 314 -13.47 -14.83 -5.66
C ASP A 314 -13.68 -13.36 -6.02
N TYR A 315 -14.85 -12.84 -5.67
CA TYR A 315 -15.25 -11.45 -5.91
C TYR A 315 -15.33 -10.65 -4.60
N ASP A 316 -15.11 -11.30 -3.46
CA ASP A 316 -15.27 -10.68 -2.15
C ASP A 316 -14.03 -9.85 -1.80
N SER A 317 -14.28 -8.64 -1.35
CA SER A 317 -13.29 -7.68 -0.88
C SER A 317 -13.87 -6.82 0.24
N ALA A 318 -13.07 -5.90 0.75
CA ALA A 318 -13.52 -4.93 1.73
C ALA A 318 -12.73 -3.63 1.62
N VAL A 319 -13.35 -2.52 2.00
CA VAL A 319 -12.68 -1.30 2.45
C VAL A 319 -12.69 -1.32 3.96
N LEU A 320 -11.52 -1.20 4.58
CA LEU A 320 -11.37 -1.10 6.03
C LEU A 320 -10.96 0.32 6.40
N GLN A 321 -11.75 0.96 7.26
CA GLN A 321 -11.46 2.28 7.78
C GLN A 321 -11.14 2.16 9.28
N GLN A 322 -9.87 2.37 9.61
CA GLN A 322 -9.38 2.33 10.98
C GLN A 322 -9.35 3.74 11.56
N GLU A 323 -10.12 3.96 12.61
CA GLU A 323 -10.02 5.18 13.40
C GLU A 323 -8.72 5.16 14.21
N VAL A 324 -8.03 6.31 14.25
CA VAL A 324 -6.90 6.61 15.13
C VAL A 324 -7.28 7.80 15.99
N ILE A 325 -7.17 7.66 17.28
CA ILE A 325 -7.59 8.66 18.28
C ILE A 325 -6.34 9.32 18.86
N ARG A 326 -6.30 10.65 18.83
CA ARG A 326 -5.33 11.45 19.57
C ARG A 326 -5.80 11.57 21.03
N ASN A 327 -5.06 11.02 21.95
CA ASN A 327 -5.35 11.05 23.38
C ASN A 327 -4.99 12.41 24.01
N GLU A 328 -5.54 12.72 25.18
CA GLU A 328 -5.29 13.97 25.91
C GLU A 328 -3.81 14.19 26.28
N ASP A 329 -3.02 13.12 26.37
CA ASP A 329 -1.58 13.17 26.65
C ASP A 329 -0.72 13.33 25.40
N GLY A 330 -1.35 13.45 24.21
CA GLY A 330 -0.70 13.57 22.90
C GLY A 330 -0.28 12.25 22.30
N SER A 331 -0.51 11.12 22.95
CA SER A 331 -0.31 9.78 22.35
C SER A 331 -1.45 9.44 21.41
N PHE A 332 -1.28 8.36 20.62
CA PHE A 332 -2.30 7.87 19.70
C PHE A 332 -2.65 6.42 20.02
N SER A 333 -3.91 6.08 19.78
CA SER A 333 -4.42 4.71 19.93
C SER A 333 -5.38 4.36 18.81
N LEU A 334 -5.53 3.07 18.52
CA LEU A 334 -6.52 2.60 17.56
C LEU A 334 -7.92 2.68 18.17
N GLY A 335 -8.84 3.30 17.43
CA GLY A 335 -10.25 3.40 17.74
C GLY A 335 -11.05 2.33 17.03
N LYS A 336 -12.26 2.69 16.62
CA LYS A 336 -13.18 1.77 15.95
C LYS A 336 -12.72 1.40 14.54
N LEU A 337 -12.81 0.11 14.20
CA LEU A 337 -12.73 -0.37 12.81
C LEU A 337 -14.12 -0.33 12.17
N ASN A 338 -14.24 0.37 11.03
CA ASN A 338 -15.39 0.33 10.15
C ASN A 338 -15.09 -0.58 8.96
N ILE A 339 -15.94 -1.60 8.75
CA ILE A 339 -15.78 -2.58 7.68
C ILE A 339 -16.87 -2.34 6.64
N ILE A 340 -16.47 -2.07 5.41
CA ILE A 340 -17.37 -1.92 4.26
C ILE A 340 -17.17 -3.14 3.36
N PRO A 341 -18.07 -4.14 3.39
CA PRO A 341 -18.05 -5.26 2.47
C PRO A 341 -18.21 -4.81 1.01
N VAL A 342 -17.35 -5.32 0.13
CA VAL A 342 -17.25 -4.90 -1.26
C VAL A 342 -17.22 -6.12 -2.17
N SER A 343 -17.86 -6.00 -3.34
CA SER A 343 -17.56 -6.85 -4.50
C SER A 343 -16.56 -6.16 -5.40
N ILE A 344 -15.53 -6.85 -5.89
CA ILE A 344 -14.53 -6.28 -6.82
C ILE A 344 -15.10 -5.89 -8.19
N SER A 345 -16.39 -6.12 -8.39
CA SER A 345 -17.10 -5.85 -9.65
C SER A 345 -18.49 -5.29 -9.39
N SER A 346 -18.86 -4.27 -10.12
CA SER A 346 -20.22 -3.69 -10.10
C SER A 346 -21.23 -4.46 -10.94
N ILE A 347 -20.79 -5.49 -11.67
CA ILE A 347 -21.66 -6.32 -12.53
C ILE A 347 -21.49 -7.81 -12.21
N SER A 348 -22.51 -8.61 -12.57
CA SER A 348 -22.44 -10.06 -12.45
C SER A 348 -21.73 -10.71 -13.65
N GLY A 349 -21.17 -11.92 -13.44
CA GLY A 349 -20.68 -12.79 -14.49
C GLY A 349 -19.26 -12.53 -14.97
N ARG A 350 -18.69 -11.38 -14.71
CA ARG A 350 -17.27 -11.06 -14.93
C ARG A 350 -16.80 -9.91 -14.04
N ASN A 351 -15.52 -9.79 -13.90
CA ASN A 351 -14.91 -8.62 -13.27
C ASN A 351 -14.90 -7.45 -14.27
N ASN A 352 -15.40 -6.29 -13.84
CA ASN A 352 -15.28 -5.04 -14.57
C ASN A 352 -14.38 -4.03 -13.83
N PHE A 353 -13.64 -4.50 -12.83
CA PHE A 353 -12.59 -3.76 -12.12
C PHE A 353 -13.07 -2.52 -11.36
N GLN A 354 -14.35 -2.52 -11.00
CA GLN A 354 -15.01 -1.43 -10.30
C GLN A 354 -15.54 -1.94 -8.96
N PRO A 355 -14.71 -1.91 -7.90
CA PRO A 355 -15.13 -2.29 -6.55
C PRO A 355 -16.38 -1.53 -6.14
N THR A 356 -17.35 -2.27 -5.61
CA THR A 356 -18.67 -1.72 -5.29
C THR A 356 -19.13 -2.23 -3.92
N PRO A 357 -19.56 -1.35 -3.01
CA PRO A 357 -20.11 -1.76 -1.72
C PRO A 357 -21.31 -2.68 -1.88
N LEU A 358 -21.37 -3.70 -1.04
CA LEU A 358 -22.45 -4.66 -0.98
C LEU A 358 -23.57 -4.13 -0.07
N ALA A 359 -24.82 -4.32 -0.45
CA ALA A 359 -25.93 -4.05 0.43
C ALA A 359 -25.99 -5.11 1.56
N GLU A 360 -26.44 -4.75 2.75
CA GLU A 360 -26.63 -5.67 3.89
C GLU A 360 -27.59 -6.84 3.56
N THR A 361 -28.45 -6.66 2.56
CA THR A 361 -29.36 -7.72 2.08
C THR A 361 -28.71 -8.72 1.15
N ASP A 362 -27.49 -8.46 0.69
CA ASP A 362 -26.77 -9.34 -0.21
C ASP A 362 -26.14 -10.51 0.55
N LYS A 363 -26.31 -11.72 0.05
CA LYS A 363 -25.63 -12.89 0.64
C LYS A 363 -24.11 -12.80 0.64
N ALA A 364 -23.55 -11.98 -0.25
CA ALA A 364 -22.11 -11.71 -0.29
C ALA A 364 -21.66 -10.85 0.90
N TYR A 365 -22.52 -9.97 1.41
CA TYR A 365 -22.24 -9.14 2.57
C TYR A 365 -21.88 -10.00 3.79
N ASP A 366 -22.77 -10.92 4.19
CA ASP A 366 -22.53 -11.83 5.31
C ASP A 366 -21.30 -12.72 5.06
N ARG A 367 -21.06 -13.13 3.80
CA ARG A 367 -19.92 -13.96 3.45
C ARG A 367 -18.61 -13.19 3.62
N VAL A 368 -18.54 -11.93 3.23
CA VAL A 368 -17.38 -11.05 3.45
C VAL A 368 -17.11 -10.93 4.94
N LEU A 369 -18.13 -10.60 5.74
CA LEU A 369 -17.99 -10.48 7.18
C LEU A 369 -17.50 -11.80 7.80
N SER A 370 -18.03 -12.96 7.36
CA SER A 370 -17.59 -14.26 7.87
C SER A 370 -16.14 -14.63 7.53
N LYS A 371 -15.60 -14.08 6.42
CA LYS A 371 -14.18 -14.23 6.07
C LYS A 371 -13.31 -13.36 6.99
N LEU A 372 -13.75 -12.13 7.25
CA LEU A 372 -13.01 -11.18 8.08
C LEU A 372 -13.07 -11.51 9.58
N ASP A 373 -14.15 -12.12 10.08
CA ASP A 373 -14.24 -12.58 11.46
C ASP A 373 -13.63 -13.99 11.68
N GLY A 374 -13.20 -14.66 10.58
CA GLY A 374 -12.57 -15.97 10.60
C GLY A 374 -13.53 -17.16 10.76
N THR A 375 -14.85 -16.93 10.69
CA THR A 375 -15.87 -18.02 10.80
C THR A 375 -16.16 -18.72 9.47
N PHE A 376 -15.69 -18.17 8.36
CA PHE A 376 -15.86 -18.77 7.03
C PHE A 376 -15.24 -20.15 6.94
N ASN A 377 -16.06 -21.17 6.57
CA ASN A 377 -15.65 -22.57 6.52
C ASN A 377 -15.49 -23.13 5.10
N GLY A 378 -15.52 -22.28 4.06
CA GLY A 378 -15.31 -22.72 2.69
C GLY A 378 -13.92 -23.34 2.47
N PRO A 379 -13.80 -24.23 1.48
CA PRO A 379 -12.50 -24.77 1.08
C PRO A 379 -11.65 -23.68 0.44
N ASN A 380 -10.33 -23.79 0.56
CA ASN A 380 -9.42 -22.93 -0.17
C ASN A 380 -9.62 -23.06 -1.68
N LEU A 381 -9.36 -21.97 -2.41
CA LEU A 381 -9.39 -21.98 -3.86
C LEU A 381 -8.25 -22.84 -4.41
N LYS A 382 -8.48 -23.40 -5.58
CA LYS A 382 -7.41 -24.09 -6.31
C LYS A 382 -6.81 -23.08 -7.31
N VAL A 383 -5.59 -22.69 -7.06
CA VAL A 383 -4.83 -21.83 -7.94
C VAL A 383 -3.91 -22.69 -8.80
N ASP A 384 -3.98 -22.52 -10.10
CA ASP A 384 -3.12 -23.22 -11.06
C ASP A 384 -1.96 -22.29 -11.46
N TYR A 385 -0.79 -22.54 -10.92
CA TYR A 385 0.42 -21.75 -11.18
C TYR A 385 1.14 -22.15 -12.48
N GLY A 386 0.73 -23.24 -13.13
CA GLY A 386 1.56 -23.85 -14.17
C GLY A 386 2.84 -24.44 -13.59
N ASP A 387 3.77 -24.77 -14.47
CA ASP A 387 5.07 -25.36 -14.03
C ASP A 387 6.12 -24.31 -13.67
N ASP A 388 5.94 -23.07 -14.12
CA ASP A 388 6.95 -21.99 -14.05
C ASP A 388 6.89 -21.17 -12.74
N ASP A 389 5.76 -21.14 -12.03
CA ASP A 389 5.56 -20.28 -10.85
C ASP A 389 5.66 -21.01 -9.50
N LYS A 390 6.03 -22.29 -9.49
CA LYS A 390 6.17 -23.08 -8.25
C LYS A 390 7.31 -22.61 -7.34
N GLU A 391 8.24 -21.82 -7.88
CA GLU A 391 9.44 -21.36 -7.18
C GLU A 391 9.22 -20.11 -6.31
N THR A 392 8.10 -19.39 -6.51
CA THR A 392 7.76 -18.16 -5.78
C THR A 392 6.87 -18.38 -4.55
N GLN A 393 6.38 -19.59 -4.34
CA GLN A 393 5.57 -19.93 -3.17
C GLN A 393 6.48 -20.28 -1.98
N PRO A 394 6.23 -19.75 -0.78
CA PRO A 394 6.88 -20.26 0.42
C PRO A 394 6.56 -21.76 0.56
N PRO A 395 7.52 -22.59 0.99
CA PRO A 395 7.26 -24.01 1.19
C PRO A 395 6.02 -24.18 2.09
N GLU A 396 5.05 -24.96 1.61
CA GLU A 396 3.88 -25.34 2.41
C GLU A 396 4.38 -25.94 3.72
N THR A 397 4.35 -25.17 4.79
CA THR A 397 4.55 -25.69 6.12
C THR A 397 3.35 -26.58 6.38
N GLN A 398 3.55 -27.91 6.32
CA GLN A 398 2.52 -28.89 6.62
C GLN A 398 1.86 -28.50 7.95
N ALA A 399 0.54 -28.33 7.92
CA ALA A 399 -0.25 -28.14 9.11
C ALA A 399 0.15 -29.24 10.12
N PRO A 400 0.32 -28.91 11.41
CA PRO A 400 0.52 -29.95 12.42
C PRO A 400 -0.61 -30.96 12.27
N THR A 401 -0.27 -32.23 12.02
CA THR A 401 -1.21 -33.33 12.08
C THR A 401 -1.89 -33.27 13.44
N GLU A 402 -3.21 -33.11 13.45
CA GLU A 402 -4.01 -33.38 14.65
C GLU A 402 -3.67 -34.78 15.13
N GLY A 403 -2.97 -34.88 16.24
CA GLY A 403 -2.64 -36.17 16.83
C GLY A 403 -1.58 -36.08 17.90
N GLU A 404 -1.93 -35.53 19.05
CA GLU A 404 -1.64 -36.11 20.31
C GLU A 404 -2.38 -35.34 21.42
N LYS A 405 -3.56 -35.87 21.76
CA LYS A 405 -4.26 -35.57 22.98
C LYS A 405 -3.28 -35.78 24.16
N PRO A 406 -3.17 -34.80 25.08
CA PRO A 406 -2.37 -35.03 26.27
C PRO A 406 -2.91 -36.27 26.99
N THR A 407 -2.09 -37.28 27.12
CA THR A 407 -2.37 -38.47 27.94
C THR A 407 -2.47 -37.97 29.38
N GLU A 408 -3.65 -38.11 29.97
CA GLU A 408 -3.87 -37.96 31.42
C GLU A 408 -2.88 -38.87 32.15
N ALA A 409 -2.15 -38.28 33.09
CA ALA A 409 -1.35 -39.03 34.05
C ALA A 409 -2.27 -39.99 34.86
N PRO A 410 -1.86 -41.26 35.11
CA PRO A 410 -2.71 -42.16 35.85
C PRO A 410 -2.81 -41.71 37.31
N SER A 411 -4.04 -41.50 37.77
CA SER A 411 -4.40 -41.38 39.17
C SER A 411 -4.21 -42.71 39.86
N GLY A 412 -3.13 -42.85 40.58
CA GLY A 412 -2.93 -43.98 41.53
C GLY A 412 -3.18 -43.51 42.94
N GLY A 413 -4.26 -44.02 43.52
CA GLY A 413 -4.69 -43.72 44.88
C GLY A 413 -3.84 -44.38 45.96
N ASN A 414 -3.84 -43.67 47.01
CA ASN A 414 -4.18 -44.02 48.38
C ASN A 414 -3.16 -44.61 49.35
N THR A 415 -3.19 -43.97 50.49
CA THR A 415 -2.99 -44.35 51.87
C THR A 415 -1.59 -44.51 52.44
N GLY A 416 -1.42 -43.76 53.56
CA GLY A 416 -0.42 -44.06 54.55
C GLY A 416 0.14 -42.83 55.27
N ALA A 417 -0.59 -42.38 56.28
CA ALA A 417 -0.09 -41.43 57.27
C ALA A 417 1.03 -42.02 58.07
N THR A 418 2.10 -41.28 58.31
CA THR A 418 2.82 -41.27 59.61
C THR A 418 3.73 -40.03 59.68
N GLN A 419 3.63 -39.38 60.83
CA GLN A 419 4.32 -38.20 61.28
C GLN A 419 5.81 -38.45 61.57
N PRO A 420 6.61 -37.35 61.73
CA PRO A 420 8.08 -37.37 61.70
C PRO A 420 8.70 -37.62 63.07
N PRO A 421 9.98 -37.79 63.14
CA PRO A 421 10.74 -37.28 64.27
C PRO A 421 11.82 -36.27 63.91
N SER A 422 11.88 -35.35 64.81
CA SER A 422 12.79 -34.25 65.05
C SER A 422 14.23 -34.69 65.29
N GLY A 423 15.14 -33.79 64.95
CA GLY A 423 16.31 -33.56 65.80
C GLY A 423 17.65 -33.88 65.23
N GLY A 424 18.55 -32.90 65.35
CA GLY A 424 19.98 -33.16 65.40
C GLY A 424 20.84 -32.13 64.70
N GLU A 425 21.28 -31.21 65.51
CA GLU A 425 22.31 -30.19 65.26
C GLU A 425 23.69 -30.77 64.95
N SER A 426 24.48 -29.84 64.47
CA SER A 426 25.94 -29.62 64.57
C SER A 426 26.68 -29.84 63.26
N GLY A 427 27.37 -28.85 62.70
CA GLY A 427 28.44 -28.05 63.31
C GLY A 427 29.70 -28.36 62.55
N GLY A 428 30.36 -27.34 62.02
CA GLY A 428 31.71 -27.55 61.51
C GLY A 428 32.13 -26.64 60.35
N SER A 429 32.55 -25.51 60.69
CA SER A 429 33.62 -24.61 60.24
C SER A 429 34.77 -25.22 59.47
N GLY A 430 35.32 -24.37 58.52
CA GLY A 430 36.65 -24.53 57.93
C GLY A 430 36.72 -23.72 56.64
N SER A 431 36.96 -22.48 56.62
CA SER A 431 38.15 -21.60 56.47
C SER A 431 39.26 -22.13 55.59
N GLY A 432 39.67 -21.29 54.66
CA GLY A 432 40.92 -21.33 53.90
C GLY A 432 40.76 -20.70 52.55
N GLU A 433 40.88 -19.45 52.39
CA GLU A 433 42.05 -18.58 52.07
C GLU A 433 42.89 -19.12 50.92
N SER A 434 42.96 -18.29 49.96
CA SER A 434 44.02 -17.41 49.42
C SER A 434 44.74 -17.84 48.16
N GLY A 435 44.97 -16.83 47.39
CA GLY A 435 46.15 -16.59 46.57
C GLY A 435 45.92 -16.75 45.11
N GLY A 436 45.93 -15.78 44.30
CA GLY A 436 46.98 -14.80 44.13
C GLY A 436 47.55 -14.97 42.77
N SER A 437 47.36 -13.95 41.96
CA SER A 437 48.37 -13.09 41.38
C SER A 437 48.96 -13.44 40.02
N THR A 438 48.78 -12.47 39.18
CA THR A 438 49.77 -11.80 38.28
C THR A 438 50.31 -12.57 37.09
N GLY A 439 50.28 -11.92 36.02
CA GLY A 439 51.31 -11.31 35.20
C GLY A 439 51.00 -11.43 33.72
N SER A 440 50.73 -10.33 33.11
CA SER A 440 51.59 -9.45 32.30
C SER A 440 52.30 -10.11 31.14
N GLU A 441 52.04 -9.44 30.08
CA GLU A 441 52.86 -8.79 29.07
C GLU A 441 53.31 -9.57 27.86
N SER A 442 52.94 -8.97 26.75
CA SER A 442 53.77 -8.29 25.73
C SER A 442 54.42 -9.14 24.66
N GLY A 443 54.34 -8.56 23.45
CA GLY A 443 55.25 -8.79 22.34
C GLY A 443 54.51 -8.91 21.01
N SER A 444 54.24 -7.93 20.26
CA SER A 444 55.04 -7.05 19.43
C SER A 444 55.81 -7.71 18.29
N SER A 445 55.67 -7.06 17.16
CA SER A 445 56.46 -7.08 15.92
C SER A 445 56.02 -8.15 14.92
N GLY A 446 55.68 -7.84 13.71
CA GLY A 446 56.30 -6.90 12.77
C GLY A 446 56.77 -7.73 11.59
N GLY A 447 56.39 -7.35 10.39
CA GLY A 447 56.91 -7.96 9.19
C GLY A 447 56.11 -7.57 7.95
N THR A 448 56.42 -6.41 7.43
CA THR A 448 56.35 -5.99 6.05
C THR A 448 56.91 -7.07 5.10
N ASP A 449 56.26 -7.36 3.98
CA ASP A 449 56.95 -7.07 2.73
C ASP A 449 56.01 -7.12 1.52
N SER A 450 56.28 -6.20 0.64
CA SER A 450 55.84 -5.91 -0.69
C SER A 450 56.17 -7.00 -1.70
N GLY A 451 55.33 -7.15 -2.73
CA GLY A 451 55.65 -7.92 -3.92
C GLY A 451 54.69 -7.59 -5.07
N SER A 452 55.02 -6.57 -5.78
CA SER A 452 54.57 -6.20 -7.12
C SER A 452 54.89 -7.27 -8.13
N GLY A 453 53.99 -7.49 -9.14
CA GLY A 453 54.26 -8.30 -10.30
C GLY A 453 53.17 -8.11 -11.37
N SER A 454 53.42 -7.13 -12.20
CA SER A 454 52.78 -6.91 -13.52
C SER A 454 53.19 -8.00 -14.51
N GLU A 455 52.31 -8.27 -15.48
CA GLU A 455 52.52 -8.31 -16.95
C GLU A 455 51.42 -9.14 -17.60
N SER A 456 50.55 -8.54 -18.40
CA SER A 456 50.55 -8.34 -19.84
C SER A 456 50.64 -9.65 -20.68
N GLY A 457 49.58 -9.90 -21.42
CA GLY A 457 49.51 -10.91 -22.44
C GLY A 457 48.34 -10.68 -23.40
N SER A 458 48.57 -9.85 -24.36
CA SER A 458 47.77 -9.61 -25.56
C SER A 458 47.83 -10.84 -26.49
N GLY A 459 46.69 -11.17 -27.13
CA GLY A 459 46.63 -12.17 -28.19
C GLY A 459 45.42 -11.92 -29.08
N SER A 460 45.64 -11.11 -30.11
CA SER A 460 44.77 -10.94 -31.29
C SER A 460 44.93 -12.11 -32.25
N SER A 461 43.81 -12.52 -32.89
CA SER A 461 43.74 -12.96 -34.31
C SER A 461 42.28 -13.15 -34.67
N SER A 462 41.65 -12.30 -35.40
CA SER A 462 41.39 -12.18 -36.84
C SER A 462 41.20 -13.50 -37.57
N GLY A 463 40.01 -13.65 -38.13
CA GLY A 463 39.65 -14.66 -39.10
C GLY A 463 38.31 -14.39 -39.73
N SER A 464 38.32 -13.52 -40.72
CA SER A 464 37.28 -13.36 -41.74
C SER A 464 37.27 -14.61 -42.62
N ASP A 465 36.09 -15.11 -42.97
CA ASP A 465 35.85 -15.35 -44.41
C ASP A 465 34.37 -15.43 -44.78
N SER A 466 34.14 -14.82 -45.87
CA SER A 466 32.99 -14.65 -46.72
C SER A 466 32.59 -15.93 -47.46
N GLY A 467 31.28 -16.06 -47.73
CA GLY A 467 30.77 -17.06 -48.67
C GLY A 467 29.34 -16.79 -49.07
N SER A 468 29.20 -16.04 -50.15
CA SER A 468 27.98 -15.86 -50.94
C SER A 468 27.63 -17.13 -51.73
N SER A 469 26.33 -17.29 -52.00
CA SER A 469 25.67 -17.50 -53.32
C SER A 469 24.39 -18.30 -53.13
N SER A 470 23.27 -17.70 -53.42
CA SER A 470 22.57 -17.64 -54.73
C SER A 470 21.80 -18.90 -55.09
N GLY A 471 20.51 -18.69 -55.29
CA GLY A 471 19.86 -19.23 -56.43
C GLY A 471 18.62 -20.08 -56.28
N GLY A 472 17.53 -19.64 -56.93
CA GLY A 472 16.58 -20.42 -57.66
C GLY A 472 15.21 -20.55 -57.01
N GLU A 473 14.30 -19.75 -57.32
CA GLU A 473 13.29 -19.67 -58.40
C GLU A 473 12.44 -20.91 -58.63
N SER A 474 11.15 -20.57 -58.77
CA SER A 474 10.07 -21.19 -59.53
C SER A 474 9.26 -22.25 -58.76
N GLY A 475 7.94 -22.22 -58.71
CA GLY A 475 6.93 -21.71 -59.57
C GLY A 475 5.72 -22.63 -59.52
N GLY A 476 4.55 -22.12 -59.82
CA GLY A 476 3.40 -22.89 -60.28
C GLY A 476 2.34 -23.15 -59.22
N SER A 477 1.27 -22.42 -59.17
CA SER A 477 0.09 -22.37 -60.04
C SER A 477 -0.95 -23.47 -59.81
N SER A 478 -2.13 -22.95 -59.62
CA SER A 478 -3.43 -23.35 -60.11
C SER A 478 -4.29 -24.28 -59.22
N SER A 479 -5.41 -23.66 -58.77
CA SER A 479 -6.82 -23.88 -59.19
C SER A 479 -7.33 -25.27 -58.85
N ASP A 480 -8.51 -25.43 -58.27
CA ASP A 480 -9.82 -25.12 -58.80
C ASP A 480 -10.94 -25.41 -57.76
N SER A 481 -11.90 -24.57 -57.70
CA SER A 481 -13.31 -24.66 -57.70
C SER A 481 -14.08 -25.92 -57.18
N GLY A 482 -15.21 -25.61 -56.51
CA GLY A 482 -16.45 -26.40 -56.39
C GLY A 482 -16.99 -26.32 -54.99
N GLY A 483 -18.03 -25.64 -54.62
CA GLY A 483 -19.33 -25.36 -55.23
C GLY A 483 -20.34 -26.46 -54.90
N SER A 484 -21.21 -26.18 -53.93
CA SER A 484 -22.64 -26.48 -53.99
C SER A 484 -23.27 -26.39 -52.57
N SER A 485 -24.06 -25.43 -52.34
CA SER A 485 -25.46 -25.25 -52.01
C SER A 485 -26.33 -26.53 -51.91
N PHE A 486 -27.20 -26.50 -50.88
CA PHE A 486 -28.62 -26.86 -50.81
C PHE A 486 -29.03 -26.79 -49.33
N ASP A 487 -29.82 -25.91 -48.91
CA ASP A 487 -31.28 -25.64 -49.01
C ASP A 487 -32.12 -26.39 -47.98
N SER A 488 -32.76 -25.59 -47.15
CA SER A 488 -34.13 -25.39 -46.74
C SER A 488 -34.87 -26.39 -45.82
N SER A 489 -35.64 -25.71 -45.02
CA SER A 489 -36.95 -26.03 -44.38
C SER A 489 -36.89 -26.82 -43.08
N GLY A 490 -37.62 -26.49 -42.01
CA GLY A 490 -38.72 -25.61 -41.78
C GLY A 490 -39.39 -26.00 -40.46
N SER A 491 -40.23 -25.11 -39.98
CA SER A 491 -41.28 -25.26 -38.95
C SER A 491 -40.82 -25.50 -37.51
N GLY A 492 -41.10 -24.69 -36.53
CA GLY A 492 -42.36 -24.04 -36.19
C GLY A 492 -42.83 -24.58 -34.85
N GLY A 493 -42.91 -23.74 -33.83
CA GLY A 493 -43.46 -24.16 -32.53
C GLY A 493 -43.31 -23.07 -31.48
N ASP A 494 -44.23 -22.14 -31.53
CA ASP A 494 -44.60 -21.18 -30.49
C ASP A 494 -44.89 -21.87 -29.15
N ASN A 495 -44.47 -21.26 -28.05
CA ASN A 495 -45.29 -21.12 -26.84
C ASN A 495 -44.60 -20.27 -25.78
N THR A 496 -45.05 -19.07 -25.62
CA THR A 496 -45.10 -18.27 -24.39
C THR A 496 -46.50 -18.43 -23.77
N PRO A 497 -46.81 -17.90 -22.55
CA PRO A 497 -46.07 -17.57 -21.31
C PRO A 497 -46.79 -18.08 -20.05
N ALA A 498 -46.26 -17.81 -18.86
CA ALA A 498 -47.02 -17.29 -17.73
C ALA A 498 -46.10 -17.16 -16.47
N GLU A 499 -46.03 -15.94 -16.02
CA GLU A 499 -45.80 -15.58 -14.60
C GLU A 499 -46.94 -16.07 -13.68
N PRO A 500 -46.80 -16.06 -12.36
CA PRO A 500 -46.40 -14.95 -11.54
C PRO A 500 -45.13 -15.18 -10.71
#